data_5f0b0a8450bf10491009320c2e44b91d
#
_entry.id   5f0b0a8450bf10491009320c2e44b91d
#
_cell.length_a   1.000
_cell.length_b   1.000
_cell.length_c   1.000
_cell.angle_alpha   90.00
_cell.angle_beta   90.00
_cell.angle_gamma   90.00
#
_symmetry.space_group_name_H-M   'P 1'
#
loop_
_entity.id
_entity.type
_entity.pdbx_description
1 polymer ?
#
loop_
_entity_poly.entity_id
_entity_poly.type
_entity_poly.pdbx_seq_one_letter_code
_entity_poly.pdbx_strand_id
1 'polypeptide(L)'
;MQVILATKNKGKVVELQRILAEFPGAEKLEIISLEKFPELEDVEETGTTFIENALLKAHSIADSTGLAAIADDSGICVDFLNGAPGIFSARYSGRGDAENNKKLLKELENVPDEKRGAHF
;
A
#
# COMPACT_ATOMS: atom_id res chain seq x y z
N MET A 1 -5.59 -6.05 -22.48
CA MET A 1 -5.18 -6.90 -21.37
C MET A 1 -5.70 -6.28 -20.07
N GLN A 2 -6.40 -7.03 -19.30
CA GLN A 2 -6.94 -6.58 -18.01
C GLN A 2 -5.94 -6.89 -16.89
N VAL A 3 -5.68 -5.90 -16.04
CA VAL A 3 -4.78 -6.03 -14.89
C VAL A 3 -5.46 -5.42 -13.67
N ILE A 4 -5.55 -6.18 -12.59
CA ILE A 4 -6.11 -5.69 -11.34
C ILE A 4 -5.04 -4.99 -10.52
N LEU A 5 -5.32 -3.78 -10.05
CA LEU A 5 -4.51 -3.14 -9.04
C LEU A 5 -5.03 -3.55 -7.66
N ALA A 6 -4.24 -4.33 -6.94
CA ALA A 6 -4.60 -4.93 -5.64
C ALA A 6 -4.50 -3.90 -4.51
N THR A 7 -5.31 -2.86 -4.57
CA THR A 7 -5.39 -1.81 -3.56
C THR A 7 -6.82 -1.34 -3.36
N LYS A 8 -7.16 -0.99 -2.13
CA LYS A 8 -8.41 -0.29 -1.80
C LYS A 8 -8.27 1.22 -1.85
N ASN A 9 -7.05 1.72 -2.08
CA ASN A 9 -6.78 3.15 -2.17
C ASN A 9 -7.13 3.66 -3.57
N LYS A 10 -8.26 4.39 -3.68
CA LYS A 10 -8.74 4.97 -4.93
C LYS A 10 -7.74 5.95 -5.56
N GLY A 11 -7.00 6.68 -4.75
CA GLY A 11 -5.97 7.61 -5.21
C GLY A 11 -4.86 6.90 -5.98
N LYS A 12 -4.43 5.74 -5.52
CA LYS A 12 -3.42 4.92 -6.22
C LYS A 12 -3.92 4.43 -7.57
N VAL A 13 -5.18 4.03 -7.65
CA VAL A 13 -5.80 3.60 -8.92
C VAL A 13 -5.78 4.72 -9.94
N VAL A 14 -6.25 5.91 -9.55
CA VAL A 14 -6.26 7.11 -10.41
C VAL A 14 -4.86 7.51 -10.83
N GLU A 15 -3.92 7.50 -9.90
CA GLU A 15 -2.52 7.85 -10.17
C GLU A 15 -1.89 6.89 -11.19
N LEU A 16 -2.06 5.59 -11.02
CA LEU A 16 -1.53 4.60 -11.96
C LEU A 16 -2.16 4.75 -13.35
N GLN A 17 -3.46 4.94 -13.42
CA GLN A 17 -4.15 5.17 -14.70
C GLN A 17 -3.60 6.40 -15.41
N ARG A 18 -3.37 7.48 -14.67
CA ARG A 18 -2.79 8.73 -15.21
C ARG A 18 -1.38 8.50 -15.74
N ILE A 19 -0.53 7.82 -14.98
CA ILE A 19 0.85 7.52 -15.38
C ILE A 19 0.86 6.66 -16.65
N LEU A 20 0.07 5.61 -16.69
CA LEU A 20 0.02 4.70 -17.83
C LEU A 20 -0.50 5.37 -19.10
N ALA A 21 -1.38 6.36 -18.98
CA ALA A 21 -1.89 7.11 -20.12
C ALA A 21 -0.79 7.87 -20.91
N GLU A 22 0.33 8.15 -20.24
CA GLU A 22 1.47 8.84 -20.85
C GLU A 22 2.47 7.88 -21.54
N PHE A 23 2.31 6.56 -21.38
CA PHE A 23 3.23 5.58 -21.96
C PHE A 23 2.70 4.98 -23.26
N PRO A 24 3.48 5.05 -24.37
CA PRO A 24 3.13 4.40 -25.61
C PRO A 24 2.96 2.88 -25.43
N GLY A 25 1.85 2.33 -25.91
CA GLY A 25 1.52 0.91 -25.78
C GLY A 25 0.73 0.55 -24.52
N ALA A 26 0.65 1.43 -23.55
CA ALA A 26 -0.14 1.21 -22.35
C ALA A 26 -1.66 1.29 -22.58
N GLU A 27 -2.08 1.82 -23.71
CA GLU A 27 -3.48 1.80 -24.14
C GLU A 27 -4.08 0.39 -24.27
N LYS A 28 -3.22 -0.63 -24.33
CA LYS A 28 -3.62 -2.04 -24.35
C LYS A 28 -3.88 -2.60 -22.95
N LEU A 29 -3.52 -1.84 -21.89
CA LEU A 29 -3.74 -2.22 -20.51
C LEU A 29 -5.00 -1.55 -19.98
N GLU A 30 -5.90 -2.35 -19.44
CA GLU A 30 -7.07 -1.89 -18.71
C GLU A 30 -6.83 -2.15 -17.22
N ILE A 31 -6.69 -1.08 -16.43
CA ILE A 31 -6.53 -1.19 -14.99
C ILE A 31 -7.90 -1.33 -14.34
N ILE A 32 -8.08 -2.41 -13.61
CA ILE A 32 -9.32 -2.74 -12.92
C ILE A 32 -9.14 -2.52 -11.42
N SER A 33 -10.08 -1.82 -10.82
CA SER A 33 -10.13 -1.62 -9.37
C SER A 33 -10.72 -2.84 -8.66
N LEU A 34 -10.27 -3.09 -7.43
CA LEU A 34 -10.85 -4.11 -6.55
C LEU A 34 -12.34 -3.88 -6.25
N GLU A 35 -12.84 -2.68 -6.43
CA GLU A 35 -14.27 -2.37 -6.26
C GLU A 35 -15.20 -3.20 -7.17
N LYS A 36 -14.67 -3.69 -8.31
CA LYS A 36 -15.42 -4.58 -9.20
C LYS A 36 -15.53 -6.01 -8.65
N PHE A 37 -14.82 -6.33 -7.58
CA PHE A 37 -14.79 -7.66 -6.97
C PHE A 37 -15.07 -7.56 -5.46
N PRO A 38 -16.28 -7.10 -5.07
CA PRO A 38 -16.60 -6.87 -3.66
C PRO A 38 -16.62 -8.15 -2.82
N GLU A 39 -16.68 -9.31 -3.46
CA GLU A 39 -16.65 -10.63 -2.82
C GLU A 39 -15.26 -11.08 -2.38
N LEU A 40 -14.19 -10.38 -2.85
CA LEU A 40 -12.83 -10.72 -2.48
C LEU A 40 -12.54 -10.32 -1.03
N GLU A 41 -12.04 -11.28 -0.27
CA GLU A 41 -11.60 -11.05 1.10
C GLU A 41 -10.30 -10.24 1.14
N ASP A 42 -10.09 -9.56 2.26
CA ASP A 42 -8.83 -8.87 2.51
C ASP A 42 -7.69 -9.87 2.65
N VAL A 43 -6.57 -9.56 2.00
CA VAL A 43 -5.36 -10.37 2.11
C VAL A 43 -4.66 -10.05 3.41
N GLU A 44 -4.42 -11.07 4.23
CA GLU A 44 -3.62 -10.92 5.44
C GLU A 44 -2.15 -10.67 5.10
N GLU A 45 -1.62 -9.54 5.53
CA GLU A 45 -0.24 -9.14 5.29
C GLU A 45 0.68 -9.71 6.37
N THR A 46 1.07 -10.96 6.20
CA THR A 46 1.90 -11.71 7.15
C THR A 46 3.40 -11.66 6.86
N GLY A 47 3.81 -10.97 5.81
CA GLY A 47 5.21 -10.81 5.44
C GLY A 47 5.99 -9.92 6.41
N THR A 48 7.29 -10.01 6.35
CA THR A 48 8.22 -9.22 7.15
C THR A 48 8.84 -8.06 6.38
N THR A 49 8.57 -7.98 5.09
CA THR A 49 9.04 -6.90 4.21
C THR A 49 7.89 -6.37 3.36
N PHE A 50 8.06 -5.16 2.80
CA PHE A 50 7.10 -4.58 1.87
C PHE A 50 6.92 -5.46 0.63
N ILE A 51 8.00 -6.01 0.08
CA ILE A 51 7.95 -6.88 -1.10
C ILE A 51 7.13 -8.14 -0.80
N GLU A 52 7.37 -8.79 0.33
CA GLU A 52 6.61 -9.98 0.72
C GLU A 52 5.12 -9.70 0.82
N ASN A 53 4.73 -8.60 1.46
CA ASN A 53 3.33 -8.21 1.58
C ASN A 53 2.71 -7.86 0.22
N ALA A 54 3.42 -7.15 -0.63
CA ALA A 54 2.96 -6.85 -1.98
C ALA A 54 2.73 -8.13 -2.79
N LEU A 55 3.67 -9.09 -2.73
CA LEU A 55 3.53 -10.38 -3.40
C LEU A 55 2.34 -11.19 -2.88
N LEU A 56 2.13 -11.22 -1.56
CA LEU A 56 0.96 -11.89 -0.98
C LEU A 56 -0.35 -11.32 -1.55
N LYS A 57 -0.46 -10.01 -1.65
CA LYS A 57 -1.64 -9.34 -2.23
C LYS A 57 -1.80 -9.70 -3.71
N ALA A 58 -0.75 -9.57 -4.51
CA ALA A 58 -0.81 -9.83 -5.95
C ALA A 58 -1.18 -11.28 -6.23
N HIS A 59 -0.53 -12.25 -5.59
CA HIS A 59 -0.81 -13.67 -5.77
C HIS A 59 -2.24 -14.03 -5.36
N SER A 60 -2.69 -13.59 -4.20
CA SER A 60 -4.04 -13.86 -3.72
C SER A 60 -5.11 -13.35 -4.69
N ILE A 61 -4.94 -12.13 -5.20
CA ILE A 61 -5.89 -11.53 -6.15
C ILE A 61 -5.84 -12.24 -7.51
N ALA A 62 -4.66 -12.56 -8.01
CA ALA A 62 -4.52 -13.28 -9.27
C ALA A 62 -5.13 -14.67 -9.20
N ASP A 63 -4.89 -15.41 -8.12
CA ASP A 63 -5.45 -16.74 -7.91
C ASP A 63 -6.98 -16.72 -7.80
N SER A 64 -7.53 -15.72 -7.11
CA SER A 64 -8.98 -15.59 -6.90
C SER A 64 -9.74 -15.14 -8.14
N THR A 65 -9.10 -14.38 -9.03
CA THR A 65 -9.77 -13.77 -10.19
C THR A 65 -9.39 -14.38 -11.52
N GLY A 66 -8.26 -15.08 -11.61
CA GLY A 66 -7.70 -15.56 -12.87
C GLY A 66 -7.11 -14.45 -13.76
N LEU A 67 -7.01 -13.22 -13.25
CA LEU A 67 -6.46 -12.07 -13.97
C LEU A 67 -5.05 -11.72 -13.46
N ALA A 68 -4.28 -11.05 -14.31
CA ALA A 68 -3.02 -10.47 -13.87
C ALA A 68 -3.26 -9.44 -12.77
N ALA A 69 -2.41 -9.40 -11.76
CA ALA A 69 -2.53 -8.47 -10.65
C ALA A 69 -1.21 -7.73 -10.41
N ILE A 70 -1.34 -6.46 -10.05
CA ILE A 70 -0.24 -5.63 -9.57
C ILE A 70 -0.57 -5.24 -8.14
N ALA A 71 0.40 -5.32 -7.25
CA ALA A 71 0.27 -4.85 -5.88
C ALA A 71 1.47 -4.00 -5.49
N ASP A 72 1.24 -3.09 -4.56
CA ASP A 72 2.29 -2.37 -3.86
C ASP A 72 2.11 -2.55 -2.36
N ASP A 73 3.16 -2.31 -1.62
CA ASP A 73 3.10 -2.12 -0.19
C ASP A 73 4.09 -1.03 0.19
N SER A 74 3.64 -0.11 1.02
CA SER A 74 4.43 1.06 1.41
C SER A 74 4.10 1.49 2.83
N GLY A 75 4.99 2.22 3.42
CA GLY A 75 4.80 2.76 4.76
C GLY A 75 5.86 3.78 5.11
N ILE A 76 5.63 4.49 6.21
CA ILE A 76 6.61 5.42 6.75
C ILE A 76 7.57 4.69 7.69
N CYS A 77 8.87 4.89 7.48
CA CYS A 77 9.92 4.35 8.34
C CYS A 77 10.61 5.53 9.04
N VAL A 78 10.49 5.58 10.36
CA VAL A 78 11.05 6.67 11.16
C VAL A 78 12.36 6.20 11.81
N ASP A 79 13.44 6.91 11.55
CA ASP A 79 14.78 6.52 11.98
C ASP A 79 14.89 6.41 13.52
N PHE A 80 14.33 7.36 14.25
CA PHE A 80 14.35 7.35 15.72
C PHE A 80 13.63 6.12 16.30
N LEU A 81 12.64 5.58 15.58
CA LEU A 81 11.87 4.38 15.97
C LEU A 81 12.41 3.09 15.34
N ASN A 82 13.67 3.09 14.90
CA ASN A 82 14.30 1.94 14.23
C ASN A 82 13.53 1.43 13.02
N GLY A 83 12.94 2.35 12.25
CA GLY A 83 12.17 2.05 11.05
C GLY A 83 10.68 1.81 11.28
N ALA A 84 10.20 1.84 12.53
CA ALA A 84 8.77 1.75 12.79
C ALA A 84 8.03 3.04 12.34
N PRO A 85 6.75 2.97 11.98
CA PRO A 85 5.89 1.79 11.89
C PRO A 85 6.17 0.85 10.71
N GLY A 86 6.87 1.30 9.63
CA GLY A 86 7.28 0.45 8.51
C GLY A 86 6.10 -0.30 7.87
N ILE A 87 6.20 -1.62 7.77
CA ILE A 87 5.15 -2.48 7.20
C ILE A 87 3.81 -2.42 7.96
N PHE A 88 3.80 -1.88 9.18
CA PHE A 88 2.60 -1.74 10.01
C PHE A 88 1.94 -0.37 9.88
N SER A 89 2.41 0.51 8.98
CA SER A 89 1.96 1.90 8.89
C SER A 89 0.43 2.05 8.78
N ALA A 90 -0.22 1.26 7.92
CA ALA A 90 -1.66 1.35 7.71
C ALA A 90 -2.50 0.89 8.93
N ARG A 91 -1.93 0.08 9.80
CA ARG A 91 -2.60 -0.52 10.96
C ARG A 91 -1.94 -0.21 12.30
N TYR A 92 -1.12 0.83 12.34
CA TYR A 92 -0.26 1.17 13.48
C TYR A 92 -1.03 1.38 14.78
N SER A 93 -2.17 2.06 14.73
CA SER A 93 -3.08 2.21 15.88
C SER A 93 -4.21 1.17 15.90
N GLY A 94 -4.48 0.54 14.76
CA GLY A 94 -5.68 -0.29 14.55
C GLY A 94 -6.98 0.50 14.39
N ARG A 95 -6.91 1.85 14.24
CA ARG A 95 -8.06 2.75 14.23
C ARG A 95 -8.11 3.71 13.05
N GLY A 96 -7.34 3.45 11.99
CA GLY A 96 -7.30 4.27 10.78
C GLY A 96 -6.20 5.33 10.76
N ASP A 97 -6.10 6.04 9.64
CA ASP A 97 -4.97 6.92 9.35
C ASP A 97 -4.81 8.07 10.35
N ALA A 98 -5.91 8.71 10.76
CA ALA A 98 -5.86 9.82 11.72
C ALA A 98 -5.28 9.39 13.06
N GLU A 99 -5.70 8.24 13.58
CA GLU A 99 -5.20 7.69 14.83
C GLU A 99 -3.77 7.13 14.69
N ASN A 100 -3.41 6.59 13.51
CA ASN A 100 -2.04 6.21 13.21
C ASN A 100 -1.10 7.42 13.31
N ASN A 101 -1.49 8.54 12.72
CA ASN A 101 -0.71 9.78 12.79
C ASN A 101 -0.58 10.31 14.21
N LYS A 102 -1.66 10.30 15.00
CA LYS A 102 -1.63 10.70 16.41
C LYS A 102 -0.68 9.83 17.22
N LYS A 103 -0.74 8.52 17.04
CA LYS A 103 0.16 7.58 17.73
C LYS A 103 1.61 7.87 17.39
N LEU A 104 1.93 8.05 16.11
CA LEU A 104 3.28 8.36 15.66
C LEU A 104 3.79 9.68 16.25
N LEU A 105 2.98 10.73 16.20
CA LEU A 105 3.34 12.04 16.75
C LEU A 105 3.56 11.97 18.26
N LYS A 106 2.75 11.19 18.98
CA LYS A 106 2.92 10.99 20.43
C LYS A 106 4.25 10.30 20.75
N GLU A 107 4.62 9.30 19.99
CA GLU A 107 5.90 8.59 20.17
C GLU A 107 7.12 9.47 19.88
N LEU A 108 6.93 10.53 19.07
CA LEU A 108 7.98 11.49 18.71
C LEU A 108 7.91 12.81 19.50
N GLU A 109 7.01 12.91 20.49
CA GLU A 109 6.70 14.15 21.20
C GLU A 109 7.93 14.87 21.78
N ASN A 110 8.87 14.10 22.34
CA ASN A 110 10.10 14.64 22.95
C ASN A 110 11.33 14.46 22.06
N VAL A 111 11.16 14.15 20.79
CA VAL A 111 12.25 13.97 19.84
C VAL A 111 12.56 15.29 19.15
N PRO A 112 13.79 15.81 19.23
CA PRO A 112 14.17 17.04 18.53
C PRO A 112 14.09 16.87 17.02
N ASP A 113 13.80 17.97 16.29
CA ASP A 113 13.57 17.97 14.84
C ASP A 113 14.70 17.32 14.04
N GLU A 114 15.95 17.53 14.44
CA GLU A 114 17.11 16.95 13.77
C GLU A 114 17.23 15.42 13.89
N LYS A 115 16.40 14.81 14.76
CA LYS A 115 16.33 13.35 14.95
C LYS A 115 15.03 12.74 14.42
N ARG A 116 14.22 13.53 13.71
CA ARG A 116 12.93 13.10 13.14
C ARG A 116 13.02 12.67 11.69
N GLY A 117 14.16 12.20 11.23
CA GLY A 117 14.32 11.67 9.87
C GLY A 117 13.38 10.51 9.60
N ALA A 118 12.79 10.49 8.40
CA ALA A 118 11.90 9.43 7.97
C ALA A 118 11.94 9.27 6.45
N HIS A 119 11.53 8.09 5.99
CA HIS A 119 11.41 7.80 4.57
C HIS A 119 10.23 6.86 4.31
N PHE A 120 9.77 6.84 3.08
CA PHE A 120 8.84 5.85 2.56
C PHE A 120 9.59 4.78 1.79
#